data_41a8ed98b9b10ee91f9588f3f899c9dd
#
_entry.id   41a8ed98b9b10ee91f9588f3f899c9dd
#
_cell.length_a   1.000
_cell.length_b   1.000
_cell.length_c   1.000
_cell.angle_alpha   90.00
_cell.angle_beta   90.00
_cell.angle_gamma   90.00
#
_symmetry.space_group_name_H-M   'P 1'
#
loop_
_entity.id
_entity.type
_entity.pdbx_description
1 polymer ?
#
loop_
_entity_poly.entity_id
_entity_poly.type
_entity_poly.pdbx_seq_one_letter_code
_entity_poly.pdbx_strand_id
1 'polypeptide(L)'
;MKTRKITLTILSITFFSAILLSPAHASFSSAVYAWTDKASYLPGDSGTLYVSVLNTGTVDFSVKNVSIAFPWKAYLVSHWDGNLTDTAINQALGQRQAFNAQYSFTVPTDGRVNILPGVVGVGIEVIVGINIAGGPLQKTAPISIASATYPFGLTTYALPIVSVVILGVAVVLLTLIYLGLRKQAKK
;
A
#
# COMPACT_ATOMS: atom_id res chain seq x y z
N MET A 1 55.41 -21.07 -45.90
CA MET A 1 54.31 -21.66 -45.06
C MET A 1 54.22 -21.10 -43.62
N LYS A 2 55.29 -20.67 -42.98
CA LYS A 2 55.30 -20.14 -41.61
C LYS A 2 54.55 -18.79 -41.45
N THR A 3 54.73 -17.87 -42.38
CA THR A 3 54.11 -16.53 -42.35
C THR A 3 52.57 -16.58 -42.42
N ARG A 4 51.96 -17.44 -43.25
CA ARG A 4 50.49 -17.61 -43.33
C ARG A 4 49.87 -18.11 -42.05
N LYS A 5 50.56 -18.97 -41.27
CA LYS A 5 50.07 -19.47 -39.99
C LYS A 5 50.06 -18.36 -38.92
N ILE A 6 51.10 -17.52 -38.90
CA ILE A 6 51.22 -16.39 -37.97
C ILE A 6 50.10 -15.35 -38.24
N THR A 7 49.87 -15.03 -39.52
CA THR A 7 48.81 -14.06 -39.90
C THR A 7 47.41 -14.56 -39.51
N LEU A 8 47.15 -15.85 -39.69
CA LEU A 8 45.86 -16.44 -39.31
C LEU A 8 45.64 -16.44 -37.78
N THR A 9 46.69 -16.69 -37.00
CA THR A 9 46.64 -16.68 -35.53
C THR A 9 46.41 -15.26 -35.00
N ILE A 10 47.06 -14.24 -35.56
CA ILE A 10 46.86 -12.83 -35.18
C ILE A 10 45.44 -12.38 -35.53
N LEU A 11 44.95 -12.75 -36.71
CA LEU A 11 43.59 -12.41 -37.15
C LEU A 11 42.52 -13.06 -36.25
N SER A 12 42.76 -14.30 -35.80
CA SER A 12 41.86 -15.00 -34.88
C SER A 12 41.85 -14.37 -33.48
N ILE A 13 43.01 -13.95 -32.96
CA ILE A 13 43.11 -13.28 -31.66
C ILE A 13 42.45 -11.90 -31.68
N THR A 14 42.64 -11.11 -32.77
CA THR A 14 41.96 -9.80 -32.89
C THR A 14 40.45 -9.94 -33.05
N PHE A 15 39.98 -10.95 -33.78
CA PHE A 15 38.56 -11.21 -33.91
C PHE A 15 37.92 -11.65 -32.57
N PHE A 16 38.61 -12.51 -31.82
CA PHE A 16 38.14 -12.94 -30.50
C PHE A 16 38.15 -11.81 -29.45
N SER A 17 39.16 -10.93 -29.47
CA SER A 17 39.23 -9.77 -28.59
C SER A 17 38.16 -8.72 -28.97
N ALA A 18 37.79 -8.58 -30.23
CA ALA A 18 36.69 -7.69 -30.66
C ALA A 18 35.31 -8.17 -30.18
N ILE A 19 35.09 -9.49 -30.10
CA ILE A 19 33.85 -10.09 -29.55
C ILE A 19 33.76 -9.93 -28.03
N LEU A 20 34.89 -9.96 -27.31
CA LEU A 20 34.97 -9.79 -25.88
C LEU A 20 34.76 -8.32 -25.42
N LEU A 21 34.94 -7.36 -26.31
CA LEU A 21 34.68 -5.94 -26.12
C LEU A 21 33.18 -5.60 -26.43
N SER A 22 32.24 -6.41 -25.92
CA SER A 22 30.84 -6.01 -25.94
C SER A 22 30.72 -4.69 -25.20
N PRO A 23 30.23 -3.60 -25.85
CA PRO A 23 30.03 -2.35 -25.17
C PRO A 23 29.06 -2.57 -23.99
N ALA A 24 29.50 -2.26 -22.78
CA ALA A 24 28.62 -2.25 -21.64
C ALA A 24 27.55 -1.19 -21.92
N HIS A 25 26.34 -1.61 -22.31
CA HIS A 25 25.24 -0.69 -22.53
C HIS A 25 24.85 -0.07 -21.19
N ALA A 26 24.97 1.26 -21.10
CA ALA A 26 24.43 2.00 -19.98
C ALA A 26 22.91 1.83 -19.95
N SER A 27 22.37 1.24 -18.90
CA SER A 27 20.93 1.01 -18.73
C SER A 27 20.43 1.71 -17.48
N PHE A 28 19.34 2.45 -17.64
CA PHE A 28 18.57 2.95 -16.51
C PHE A 28 17.69 1.83 -15.96
N SER A 29 17.80 1.58 -14.66
CA SER A 29 16.92 0.67 -13.93
C SER A 29 16.85 1.10 -12.48
N SER A 30 15.68 1.04 -11.87
CA SER A 30 15.45 1.41 -10.49
C SER A 30 14.39 0.53 -9.85
N ALA A 31 14.50 0.32 -8.55
CA ALA A 31 13.48 -0.33 -7.75
C ALA A 31 13.01 0.63 -6.66
N VAL A 32 11.69 0.76 -6.48
CA VAL A 32 11.08 1.54 -5.43
C VAL A 32 10.36 0.60 -4.47
N TYR A 33 10.64 0.74 -3.20
CA TYR A 33 10.00 0.02 -2.11
C TYR A 33 9.32 1.02 -1.20
N ALA A 34 8.11 0.69 -0.75
CA ALA A 34 7.38 1.48 0.22
C ALA A 34 6.60 0.54 1.16
N TRP A 35 6.71 0.76 2.46
CA TRP A 35 6.04 -0.04 3.48
C TRP A 35 5.80 0.78 4.75
N THR A 36 4.91 0.31 5.60
CA THR A 36 4.57 0.96 6.87
C THR A 36 5.14 0.18 8.06
N ASP A 37 5.31 0.86 9.20
CA ASP A 37 5.84 0.26 10.44
C ASP A 37 4.89 -0.75 11.10
N LYS A 38 3.59 -0.70 10.75
CA LYS A 38 2.56 -1.61 11.28
C LYS A 38 1.74 -2.22 10.14
N ALA A 39 1.22 -3.40 10.38
CA ALA A 39 0.33 -4.08 9.42
C ALA A 39 -1.09 -3.49 9.39
N SER A 40 -1.53 -2.85 10.47
CA SER A 40 -2.86 -2.25 10.60
C SER A 40 -2.85 -1.07 11.56
N TYR A 41 -3.72 -0.10 11.32
CA TYR A 41 -3.89 1.13 12.11
C TYR A 41 -5.35 1.33 12.48
N LEU A 42 -5.58 2.00 13.61
CA LEU A 42 -6.89 2.54 14.00
C LEU A 42 -6.95 4.04 13.67
N PRO A 43 -8.15 4.62 13.51
CA PRO A 43 -8.30 6.07 13.50
C PRO A 43 -7.67 6.70 14.75
N GLY A 44 -6.81 7.70 14.54
CA GLY A 44 -6.01 8.35 15.59
C GLY A 44 -4.61 7.77 15.78
N ASP A 45 -4.30 6.60 15.24
CA ASP A 45 -2.96 6.03 15.32
C ASP A 45 -1.95 6.85 14.51
N SER A 46 -0.75 6.95 15.05
CA SER A 46 0.42 7.43 14.31
C SER A 46 1.19 6.26 13.72
N GLY A 47 1.75 6.47 12.54
CA GLY A 47 2.57 5.51 11.83
C GLY A 47 3.73 6.16 11.10
N THR A 48 4.61 5.33 10.57
CA THR A 48 5.76 5.73 9.75
C THR A 48 5.71 4.98 8.42
N LEU A 49 5.78 5.74 7.33
CA LEU A 49 5.99 5.21 5.99
C LEU A 49 7.48 5.24 5.66
N TYR A 50 8.02 4.12 5.31
CA TYR A 50 9.38 3.96 4.81
C TYR A 50 9.37 3.94 3.29
N VAL A 51 10.25 4.73 2.67
CA VAL A 51 10.45 4.78 1.22
C VAL A 51 11.91 4.50 0.92
N SER A 52 12.18 3.55 0.05
CA SER A 52 13.52 3.22 -0.42
C SER A 52 13.55 3.21 -1.94
N VAL A 53 14.53 3.90 -2.54
CA VAL A 53 14.77 3.93 -3.98
C VAL A 53 16.17 3.42 -4.23
N LEU A 54 16.29 2.31 -4.96
CA LEU A 54 17.55 1.66 -5.29
C LEU A 54 17.86 1.84 -6.77
N ASN A 55 19.06 2.30 -7.09
CA ASN A 55 19.57 2.26 -8.47
C ASN A 55 20.08 0.86 -8.78
N THR A 56 19.31 0.11 -9.59
CA THR A 56 19.66 -1.25 -10.06
C THR A 56 20.33 -1.24 -11.43
N GLY A 57 20.38 -0.08 -12.09
CA GLY A 57 21.02 0.11 -13.39
C GLY A 57 22.49 0.55 -13.27
N THR A 58 23.05 0.92 -14.41
CA THR A 58 24.42 1.43 -14.55
C THR A 58 24.47 2.95 -14.78
N VAL A 59 23.30 3.58 -15.01
CA VAL A 59 23.19 5.03 -15.19
C VAL A 59 22.88 5.68 -13.85
N ASP A 60 23.69 6.68 -13.48
CA ASP A 60 23.46 7.47 -12.28
C ASP A 60 22.24 8.39 -12.46
N PHE A 61 21.47 8.56 -11.39
CA PHE A 61 20.35 9.49 -11.38
C PHE A 61 20.22 10.18 -10.02
N SER A 62 19.40 11.21 -9.95
CA SER A 62 19.13 11.92 -8.69
C SER A 62 17.66 11.87 -8.36
N VAL A 63 17.35 11.56 -7.09
CA VAL A 63 16.03 11.75 -6.51
C VAL A 63 15.84 13.25 -6.24
N LYS A 64 14.78 13.85 -6.76
CA LYS A 64 14.46 15.28 -6.67
C LYS A 64 13.39 15.60 -5.66
N ASN A 65 12.35 14.77 -5.63
CA ASN A 65 11.25 14.91 -4.69
C ASN A 65 10.60 13.56 -4.40
N VAL A 66 9.87 13.51 -3.30
CA VAL A 66 8.96 12.40 -2.97
C VAL A 66 7.59 12.99 -2.66
N SER A 67 6.59 12.59 -3.41
CA SER A 67 5.19 12.95 -3.17
C SER A 67 4.43 11.74 -2.65
N ILE A 68 3.68 11.93 -1.59
CA ILE A 68 2.92 10.88 -0.91
C ILE A 68 1.46 11.31 -0.88
N ALA A 69 0.58 10.43 -1.30
CA ALA A 69 -0.87 10.60 -1.16
C ALA A 69 -1.44 9.46 -0.35
N PHE A 70 -2.00 9.77 0.81
CA PHE A 70 -2.68 8.82 1.67
C PHE A 70 -4.10 8.53 1.16
N PRO A 71 -4.66 7.35 1.48
CA PRO A 71 -6.01 6.99 1.03
C PRO A 71 -7.13 7.91 1.55
N TRP A 72 -6.87 8.64 2.62
CA TRP A 72 -7.79 9.66 3.17
C TRP A 72 -7.55 11.08 2.67
N LYS A 73 -6.78 11.24 1.59
CA LYS A 73 -6.53 12.54 0.97
C LYS A 73 -7.84 13.23 0.61
N ALA A 74 -8.02 14.46 1.12
CA ALA A 74 -9.20 15.26 0.87
C ALA A 74 -8.86 16.75 0.82
N TYR A 75 -9.69 17.54 0.12
CA TYR A 75 -9.61 18.99 0.15
C TYR A 75 -10.48 19.53 1.30
N LEU A 76 -9.85 20.10 2.32
CA LEU A 76 -10.53 20.62 3.50
C LEU A 76 -10.54 22.14 3.46
N VAL A 77 -11.74 22.73 3.39
CA VAL A 77 -11.97 24.20 3.45
C VAL A 77 -11.09 25.02 2.51
N SER A 78 -9.76 24.97 2.65
CA SER A 78 -8.82 25.80 1.88
C SER A 78 -7.49 25.11 1.53
N HIS A 79 -7.30 23.85 1.90
CA HIS A 79 -6.05 23.12 1.66
C HIS A 79 -6.29 21.63 1.44
N TRP A 80 -5.32 20.99 0.81
CA TRP A 80 -5.27 19.53 0.72
C TRP A 80 -4.70 18.95 2.02
N ASP A 81 -5.39 17.95 2.56
CA ASP A 81 -4.92 17.14 3.69
C ASP A 81 -4.74 15.68 3.25
N GLY A 82 -3.88 14.93 3.95
CA GLY A 82 -3.55 13.55 3.57
C GLY A 82 -2.63 13.46 2.36
N ASN A 83 -1.88 14.53 2.05
CA ASN A 83 -0.77 14.50 1.10
C ASN A 83 0.46 15.19 1.68
N LEU A 84 1.63 14.75 1.22
CA LEU A 84 2.91 15.34 1.59
C LEU A 84 3.80 15.35 0.35
N THR A 85 4.54 16.44 0.15
CA THR A 85 5.56 16.53 -0.90
C THR A 85 6.85 17.06 -0.28
N ASP A 86 7.89 16.24 -0.30
CA ASP A 86 9.24 16.62 0.07
C ASP A 86 10.00 17.00 -1.20
N THR A 87 10.29 18.29 -1.36
CA THR A 87 10.99 18.86 -2.51
C THR A 87 12.46 19.20 -2.20
N ALA A 88 12.88 19.06 -0.96
CA ALA A 88 14.23 19.40 -0.52
C ALA A 88 15.27 18.31 -0.82
N ILE A 89 14.86 17.21 -1.46
CA ILE A 89 15.71 16.09 -1.81
C ILE A 89 16.47 16.46 -3.09
N ASN A 90 17.77 16.25 -3.09
CA ASN A 90 18.61 16.33 -4.29
C ASN A 90 19.75 15.33 -4.15
N GLN A 91 19.39 14.05 -3.94
CA GLN A 91 20.36 12.99 -3.70
C GLN A 91 20.70 12.25 -4.98
N ALA A 92 21.97 12.30 -5.39
CA ALA A 92 22.47 11.47 -6.47
C ALA A 92 22.63 10.01 -6.02
N LEU A 93 22.27 9.08 -6.91
CA LEU A 93 22.37 7.65 -6.72
C LEU A 93 23.20 7.03 -7.84
N GLY A 94 24.43 6.66 -7.52
CA GLY A 94 25.25 5.81 -8.37
C GLY A 94 24.76 4.36 -8.39
N GLN A 95 25.38 3.52 -9.20
CA GLN A 95 25.05 2.10 -9.29
C GLN A 95 25.02 1.44 -7.91
N ARG A 96 23.96 0.68 -7.61
CA ARG A 96 23.72 -0.02 -6.33
C ARG A 96 23.60 0.89 -5.10
N GLN A 97 23.49 2.19 -5.27
CA GLN A 97 23.19 3.11 -4.18
C GLN A 97 21.70 3.23 -3.95
N ALA A 98 21.32 3.48 -2.70
CA ALA A 98 19.93 3.65 -2.29
C ALA A 98 19.71 4.99 -1.59
N PHE A 99 18.56 5.59 -1.85
CA PHE A 99 17.97 6.65 -1.06
C PHE A 99 16.96 6.01 -0.09
N ASN A 100 17.00 6.43 1.17
CA ASN A 100 16.04 5.98 2.18
C ASN A 100 15.48 7.19 2.91
N ALA A 101 14.16 7.22 3.05
CA ALA A 101 13.43 8.26 3.77
C ALA A 101 12.32 7.69 4.64
N GLN A 102 11.93 8.44 5.66
CA GLN A 102 10.87 8.10 6.60
C GLN A 102 9.92 9.29 6.70
N TYR A 103 8.61 9.01 6.62
CA TYR A 103 7.56 10.02 6.69
C TYR A 103 6.54 9.62 7.73
N SER A 104 6.42 10.43 8.77
CA SER A 104 5.41 10.21 9.82
C SER A 104 4.04 10.65 9.32
N PHE A 105 3.00 9.90 9.74
CA PHE A 105 1.61 10.25 9.46
C PHE A 105 0.72 9.90 10.64
N THR A 106 -0.48 10.47 10.66
CA THR A 106 -1.52 10.13 11.62
C THR A 106 -2.81 9.83 10.87
N VAL A 107 -3.47 8.74 11.23
CA VAL A 107 -4.75 8.34 10.64
C VAL A 107 -5.84 9.28 11.17
N PRO A 108 -6.61 9.99 10.31
CA PRO A 108 -7.63 10.91 10.76
C PRO A 108 -8.77 10.22 11.52
N THR A 109 -9.37 10.96 12.44
CA THR A 109 -10.50 10.51 13.28
C THR A 109 -11.86 11.06 12.83
N ASP A 110 -11.87 11.87 11.78
CA ASP A 110 -13.05 12.61 11.29
C ASP A 110 -13.99 11.80 10.37
N GLY A 111 -13.79 10.49 10.30
CA GLY A 111 -14.62 9.58 9.51
C GLY A 111 -14.21 9.43 8.04
N ARG A 112 -13.24 10.20 7.52
CA ARG A 112 -12.73 10.06 6.14
C ARG A 112 -12.09 8.71 5.86
N VAL A 113 -11.69 8.01 6.90
CA VAL A 113 -11.00 6.72 6.85
C VAL A 113 -11.97 5.55 6.89
N ASN A 114 -13.27 5.80 6.90
CA ASN A 114 -14.30 4.76 6.80
C ASN A 114 -14.27 4.11 5.42
N ILE A 115 -13.16 3.45 5.13
CA ILE A 115 -13.02 2.55 4.00
C ILE A 115 -13.95 1.38 4.30
N LEU A 116 -14.92 1.18 3.44
CA LEU A 116 -15.85 0.06 3.54
C LEU A 116 -15.08 -1.23 3.82
N PRO A 117 -15.45 -2.01 4.83
CA PRO A 117 -14.82 -3.30 5.10
C PRO A 117 -14.85 -4.15 3.83
N GLY A 118 -13.70 -4.62 3.37
CA GLY A 118 -13.58 -5.44 2.18
C GLY A 118 -13.14 -4.73 0.90
N VAL A 119 -12.89 -3.42 0.90
CA VAL A 119 -12.23 -2.75 -0.23
C VAL A 119 -10.74 -3.08 -0.21
N VAL A 120 -10.38 -4.14 -0.93
CA VAL A 120 -9.00 -4.54 -1.17
C VAL A 120 -8.39 -3.55 -2.16
N GLY A 121 -7.25 -2.95 -1.83
CA GLY A 121 -6.46 -2.16 -2.77
C GLY A 121 -6.31 -0.68 -2.44
N VAL A 122 -6.69 -0.25 -1.25
CA VAL A 122 -6.38 1.10 -0.79
C VAL A 122 -4.96 1.11 -0.24
N GLY A 123 -4.11 1.92 -0.84
CA GLY A 123 -2.71 2.03 -0.45
C GLY A 123 -2.26 3.48 -0.41
N ILE A 124 -1.12 3.69 0.23
CA ILE A 124 -0.42 4.97 0.20
C ILE A 124 0.29 5.04 -1.15
N GLU A 125 -0.07 6.02 -1.97
CA GLU A 125 0.60 6.26 -3.24
C GLU A 125 1.88 7.06 -3.01
N VAL A 126 3.00 6.53 -3.51
CA VAL A 126 4.33 7.16 -3.42
C VAL A 126 4.82 7.42 -4.84
N ILE A 127 5.08 8.67 -5.14
CA ILE A 127 5.63 9.13 -6.43
C ILE A 127 6.99 9.75 -6.17
N VAL A 128 8.03 9.20 -6.78
CA VAL A 128 9.41 9.68 -6.68
C VAL A 128 9.82 10.38 -7.97
N GLY A 129 10.05 11.67 -7.89
CA GLY A 129 10.59 12.45 -9.02
C GLY A 129 12.09 12.26 -9.15
N ILE A 130 12.52 11.96 -10.38
CA ILE A 130 13.93 11.76 -10.73
C ILE A 130 14.34 12.68 -11.88
N ASN A 131 15.64 12.87 -12.09
CA ASN A 131 16.18 13.74 -13.13
C ASN A 131 16.41 13.08 -14.49
N ILE A 132 15.89 11.88 -14.71
CA ILE A 132 16.03 11.15 -15.99
C ILE A 132 14.73 11.22 -16.78
N ALA A 133 14.86 11.34 -18.11
CA ALA A 133 13.73 11.28 -19.04
C ALA A 133 13.13 9.86 -19.05
N GLY A 134 12.05 9.67 -18.33
CA GLY A 134 11.35 8.37 -18.19
C GLY A 134 10.11 8.50 -17.31
N GLY A 135 9.92 9.68 -16.74
CA GLY A 135 8.83 9.97 -15.81
C GLY A 135 9.16 9.64 -14.35
N PRO A 136 8.27 9.99 -13.44
CA PRO A 136 8.42 9.66 -12.03
C PRO A 136 8.29 8.17 -11.77
N LEU A 137 8.97 7.69 -10.74
CA LEU A 137 8.82 6.33 -10.25
C LEU A 137 7.61 6.28 -9.33
N GLN A 138 6.76 5.28 -9.49
CA GLN A 138 5.53 5.14 -8.70
C GLN A 138 5.50 3.81 -7.96
N LYS A 139 5.04 3.84 -6.71
CA LYS A 139 4.84 2.66 -5.88
C LYS A 139 3.65 2.87 -4.96
N THR A 140 2.86 1.83 -4.75
CA THR A 140 1.79 1.81 -3.75
C THR A 140 2.24 0.97 -2.55
N ALA A 141 2.23 1.55 -1.35
CA ALA A 141 2.43 0.84 -0.09
C ALA A 141 1.06 0.38 0.43
N PRO A 142 0.85 -0.92 0.70
CA PRO A 142 -0.40 -1.37 1.28
C PRO A 142 -0.54 -0.80 2.70
N ILE A 143 -1.75 -0.34 3.03
CA ILE A 143 -2.11 0.06 4.38
C ILE A 143 -3.46 -0.57 4.72
N SER A 144 -3.57 -1.16 5.91
CA SER A 144 -4.82 -1.65 6.46
C SER A 144 -5.28 -0.73 7.57
N ILE A 145 -6.52 -0.29 7.50
CA ILE A 145 -7.14 0.51 8.54
C ILE A 145 -8.29 -0.31 9.10
N ALA A 146 -8.13 -0.73 10.36
CA ALA A 146 -9.19 -1.41 11.07
C ALA A 146 -10.24 -0.35 11.46
N SER A 147 -11.49 -0.55 11.03
CA SER A 147 -12.59 0.17 11.65
C SER A 147 -12.64 -0.23 13.13
N ALA A 148 -12.78 0.73 14.04
CA ALA A 148 -13.14 0.43 15.41
C ALA A 148 -14.50 -0.27 15.34
N THR A 149 -14.50 -1.59 15.30
CA THR A 149 -15.69 -2.37 15.52
C THR A 149 -16.07 -2.05 16.95
N TYR A 150 -17.09 -1.22 17.12
CA TYR A 150 -17.76 -1.14 18.41
C TYR A 150 -18.15 -2.57 18.77
N PRO A 151 -17.61 -3.14 19.87
CA PRO A 151 -17.94 -4.52 20.26
C PRO A 151 -19.43 -4.69 20.55
N PHE A 152 -20.19 -3.62 20.54
CA PHE A 152 -21.63 -3.54 20.71
C PHE A 152 -22.34 -3.07 19.43
N GLY A 153 -21.95 -3.55 18.26
CA GLY A 153 -22.77 -3.35 17.06
C GLY A 153 -24.19 -3.81 17.36
N LEU A 154 -25.18 -2.89 17.24
CA LEU A 154 -26.61 -3.18 17.43
C LEU A 154 -27.04 -4.45 16.69
N THR A 155 -26.42 -4.76 15.55
CA THR A 155 -26.68 -5.96 14.76
C THR A 155 -26.12 -7.25 15.38
N THR A 156 -24.99 -7.18 16.11
CA THR A 156 -24.33 -8.39 16.64
C THR A 156 -24.96 -8.87 17.96
N TYR A 157 -25.43 -7.96 18.79
CA TYR A 157 -25.98 -8.30 20.12
C TYR A 157 -27.42 -7.87 20.35
N ALA A 158 -27.80 -6.67 19.89
CA ALA A 158 -29.15 -6.18 20.11
C ALA A 158 -30.21 -6.97 19.33
N LEU A 159 -29.96 -7.30 18.07
CA LEU A 159 -30.90 -8.09 17.27
C LEU A 159 -31.16 -9.50 17.85
N PRO A 160 -30.14 -10.30 18.22
CA PRO A 160 -30.36 -11.57 18.89
C PRO A 160 -31.12 -11.43 20.20
N ILE A 161 -30.79 -10.45 21.04
CA ILE A 161 -31.49 -10.22 22.32
C ILE A 161 -32.95 -9.87 22.09
N VAL A 162 -33.23 -8.94 21.19
CA VAL A 162 -34.61 -8.56 20.82
C VAL A 162 -35.39 -9.75 20.27
N SER A 163 -34.77 -10.57 19.44
CA SER A 163 -35.40 -11.77 18.89
C SER A 163 -35.77 -12.79 19.98
N VAL A 164 -34.89 -13.01 20.95
CA VAL A 164 -35.18 -13.90 22.09
C VAL A 164 -36.33 -13.36 22.96
N VAL A 165 -36.36 -12.05 23.21
CA VAL A 165 -37.45 -11.41 23.97
C VAL A 165 -38.79 -11.55 23.24
N ILE A 166 -38.84 -11.27 21.94
CA ILE A 166 -40.05 -11.41 21.12
C ILE A 166 -40.54 -12.86 21.12
N LEU A 167 -39.62 -13.83 20.96
CA LEU A 167 -39.96 -15.25 21.01
C LEU A 167 -40.54 -15.66 22.38
N GLY A 168 -39.93 -15.18 23.47
CA GLY A 168 -40.44 -15.41 24.84
C GLY A 168 -41.85 -14.89 25.02
N VAL A 169 -42.12 -13.67 24.58
CA VAL A 169 -43.47 -13.07 24.64
C VAL A 169 -44.46 -13.87 23.81
N ALA A 170 -44.08 -14.30 22.59
CA ALA A 170 -44.94 -15.12 21.74
C ALA A 170 -45.32 -16.46 22.40
N VAL A 171 -44.36 -17.14 23.05
CA VAL A 171 -44.61 -18.40 23.77
C VAL A 171 -45.58 -18.21 24.93
N VAL A 172 -45.44 -17.12 25.70
CA VAL A 172 -46.36 -16.78 26.79
C VAL A 172 -47.77 -16.53 26.28
N LEU A 173 -47.92 -15.74 25.20
CA LEU A 173 -49.23 -15.50 24.60
C LEU A 173 -49.89 -16.79 24.06
N LEU A 174 -49.18 -17.62 23.37
CA LEU A 174 -49.69 -18.90 22.88
C LEU A 174 -50.12 -19.80 24.04
N THR A 175 -49.40 -19.81 25.13
CA THR A 175 -49.75 -20.57 26.34
C THR A 175 -51.05 -20.06 26.94
N LEU A 176 -51.24 -18.75 27.05
CA LEU A 176 -52.46 -18.11 27.57
C LEU A 176 -53.67 -18.41 26.69
N ILE A 177 -53.52 -18.32 25.37
CA ILE A 177 -54.57 -18.65 24.39
C ILE A 177 -54.96 -20.13 24.53
N TYR A 178 -53.99 -21.05 24.60
CA TYR A 178 -54.25 -22.48 24.79
C TYR A 178 -55.00 -22.76 26.08
N LEU A 179 -54.62 -22.17 27.21
CA LEU A 179 -55.33 -22.34 28.47
C LEU A 179 -56.75 -21.76 28.44
N GLY A 180 -56.94 -20.63 27.74
CA GLY A 180 -58.25 -20.03 27.53
C GLY A 180 -59.19 -20.96 26.73
N LEU A 181 -58.72 -21.50 25.62
CA LEU A 181 -59.46 -22.44 24.77
C LEU A 181 -59.80 -23.74 25.52
N ARG A 182 -58.85 -24.28 26.32
CA ARG A 182 -59.07 -25.44 27.14
C ARG A 182 -60.17 -25.24 28.21
N LYS A 183 -60.29 -24.07 28.77
CA LYS A 183 -61.39 -23.72 29.71
C LYS A 183 -62.76 -23.68 29.02
N GLN A 184 -62.84 -23.19 27.79
CA GLN A 184 -64.06 -23.16 27.02
C GLN A 184 -64.51 -24.55 26.58
N ALA A 185 -63.60 -25.44 26.23
CA ALA A 185 -63.91 -26.79 25.81
C ALA A 185 -64.42 -27.73 26.95
N LYS A 186 -64.33 -27.26 28.20
CA LYS A 186 -64.78 -28.02 29.39
C LYS A 186 -66.15 -27.52 29.92
N LYS A 187 -66.77 -26.54 29.32
CA LYS A 187 -68.14 -26.09 29.55
C LYS A 187 -69.06 -26.71 28.49
#